data_3c32c5830c901a1e1cb4284108f2389c
#
_entry.id   3c32c5830c901a1e1cb4284108f2389c
#
_cell.length_a   1.000
_cell.length_b   1.000
_cell.length_c   1.000
_cell.angle_alpha   90.00
_cell.angle_beta   90.00
_cell.angle_gamma   90.00
#
_symmetry.space_group_name_H-M   'P 1'
#
loop_
_entity.id
_entity.type
_entity.pdbx_description
1 polymer ?
#
loop_
_entity_poly.entity_id
_entity_poly.type
_entity_poly.pdbx_seq_one_letter_code
_entity_poly.pdbx_strand_id
1 'polypeptide(L)'
;MTDPNVIKFGFDKKDLFLILTTGIDGTPMKSYSYLGDDERWALASYIESKIRKEEFKPAEYEIDLATYQIDQEIDMEPDNPLWKNVPVQKIHTIPLNARRDPIDQVQFQSVANEEGIAFRLVWEDSNPDRTASRHQDFKDAIVMDFALGDLLLLEHGHNEPFFGMGNRGKVVNIWQWRADWQTEIETKEKLEYATKGLDLDTMIFGGEVNPVDALNPFRDVPVEELNAEGFGTLTPQPKTKQNVLGKGVWKDGKWSVVFFRTLDSLNKWDIKFIKKNPILVAFAIWDGKHQDRNGRKVISMWQRLKALELP
;
A
#
# COMPACT_ATOMS: atom_id res chain seq x y z
N MET A 1 -10.34 6.78 20.24
CA MET A 1 -9.67 8.07 19.95
C MET A 1 -8.53 8.40 20.92
N THR A 2 -8.29 7.57 21.92
CA THR A 2 -7.24 7.77 22.94
C THR A 2 -6.07 6.80 22.82
N ASP A 3 -6.09 5.92 21.81
CA ASP A 3 -4.99 5.03 21.48
C ASP A 3 -4.02 5.77 20.56
N PRO A 4 -2.78 6.04 20.98
CA PRO A 4 -1.79 6.73 20.15
C PRO A 4 -1.49 6.02 18.85
N ASN A 5 -1.68 4.70 18.77
CA ASN A 5 -1.49 3.91 17.55
C ASN A 5 -2.57 4.16 16.48
N VAL A 6 -3.69 4.76 16.86
CA VAL A 6 -4.80 5.10 15.95
C VAL A 6 -4.72 6.55 15.47
N ILE A 7 -3.94 7.39 16.13
CA ILE A 7 -3.80 8.82 15.81
C ILE A 7 -2.67 8.97 14.77
N LYS A 8 -3.06 9.09 13.51
CA LYS A 8 -2.17 8.98 12.32
C LYS A 8 -1.27 10.19 12.05
N PHE A 9 -1.54 11.36 12.65
CA PHE A 9 -0.91 12.62 12.24
C PHE A 9 -0.18 13.33 13.39
N GLY A 10 0.25 12.56 14.38
CA GLY A 10 0.78 13.09 15.61
C GLY A 10 -0.30 13.29 16.66
N PHE A 11 0.12 13.31 17.91
CA PHE A 11 -0.79 13.38 19.06
C PHE A 11 -0.37 14.46 20.06
N ASP A 12 0.57 15.30 19.66
CA ASP A 12 0.83 16.50 20.46
C ASP A 12 -0.34 17.50 20.30
N LYS A 13 -0.40 18.43 21.20
CA LYS A 13 -1.48 19.41 21.25
C LYS A 13 -1.65 20.20 19.95
N LYS A 14 -0.55 20.48 19.26
CA LYS A 14 -0.54 21.22 17.99
C LYS A 14 -1.08 20.37 16.84
N ASP A 15 -0.65 19.12 16.75
CA ASP A 15 -1.12 18.19 15.74
C ASP A 15 -2.63 17.94 15.89
N LEU A 16 -3.08 17.72 17.14
CA LEU A 16 -4.50 17.56 17.45
C LEU A 16 -5.31 18.80 17.11
N PHE A 17 -4.79 20.00 17.38
CA PHE A 17 -5.45 21.24 16.97
C PHE A 17 -5.59 21.35 15.45
N LEU A 18 -4.55 21.00 14.69
CA LEU A 18 -4.59 21.00 13.24
C LEU A 18 -5.60 19.99 12.72
N ILE A 19 -5.61 18.77 13.23
CA ILE A 19 -6.57 17.72 12.88
C ILE A 19 -8.01 18.18 13.17
N LEU A 20 -8.25 18.78 14.32
CA LEU A 20 -9.56 19.33 14.66
C LEU A 20 -9.95 20.46 13.70
N THR A 21 -9.00 21.27 13.27
CA THR A 21 -9.25 22.40 12.36
C THR A 21 -9.59 21.94 10.95
N THR A 22 -8.81 21.02 10.39
CA THR A 22 -8.94 20.62 8.98
C THR A 22 -9.84 19.42 8.77
N GLY A 23 -10.02 18.58 9.78
CA GLY A 23 -10.51 17.22 9.59
C GLY A 23 -9.45 16.35 8.92
N ILE A 24 -9.85 15.18 8.47
CA ILE A 24 -9.01 14.26 7.70
C ILE A 24 -9.83 13.81 6.49
N ASP A 25 -9.43 14.27 5.32
CA ASP A 25 -10.10 13.93 4.06
C ASP A 25 -10.17 12.41 3.85
N GLY A 26 -11.32 11.95 3.32
CA GLY A 26 -11.56 10.53 3.09
C GLY A 26 -11.84 9.70 4.35
N THR A 27 -11.98 10.35 5.53
CA THR A 27 -12.33 9.68 6.80
C THR A 27 -13.59 10.27 7.44
N PRO A 28 -14.20 9.58 8.43
CA PRO A 28 -15.30 10.14 9.23
C PRO A 28 -14.90 11.35 10.08
N MET A 29 -13.61 11.69 10.20
CA MET A 29 -13.12 12.81 10.99
C MET A 29 -13.37 14.13 10.25
N LYS A 30 -14.48 14.78 10.56
CA LYS A 30 -14.86 16.06 9.97
C LYS A 30 -14.05 17.21 10.57
N SER A 31 -13.97 18.32 9.82
CA SER A 31 -13.47 19.59 10.35
C SER A 31 -14.39 20.13 11.47
N TYR A 32 -13.76 20.61 12.51
CA TYR A 32 -14.40 21.32 13.62
C TYR A 32 -14.08 22.83 13.58
N SER A 33 -13.80 23.36 12.38
CA SER A 33 -13.48 24.79 12.18
C SER A 33 -14.61 25.76 12.58
N TYR A 34 -15.83 25.24 12.76
CA TYR A 34 -16.96 26.02 13.29
C TYR A 34 -16.83 26.33 14.78
N LEU A 35 -15.95 25.66 15.52
CA LEU A 35 -15.60 25.98 16.90
C LEU A 35 -14.56 27.11 16.91
N GLY A 36 -14.57 27.92 17.91
CA GLY A 36 -13.54 28.94 18.15
C GLY A 36 -12.16 28.32 18.40
N ASP A 37 -11.10 29.09 18.19
CA ASP A 37 -9.72 28.62 18.40
C ASP A 37 -9.50 28.12 19.83
N ASP A 38 -10.00 28.85 20.82
CA ASP A 38 -9.88 28.50 22.25
C ASP A 38 -10.58 27.15 22.54
N GLU A 39 -11.74 26.90 21.94
CA GLU A 39 -12.46 25.64 22.09
C GLU A 39 -11.70 24.49 21.45
N ARG A 40 -11.12 24.69 20.27
CA ARG A 40 -10.30 23.67 19.60
C ARG A 40 -9.01 23.38 20.38
N TRP A 41 -8.36 24.40 20.94
CA TRP A 41 -7.22 24.21 21.82
C TRP A 41 -7.58 23.49 23.12
N ALA A 42 -8.76 23.78 23.70
CA ALA A 42 -9.27 23.07 24.88
C ALA A 42 -9.53 21.59 24.56
N LEU A 43 -10.15 21.31 23.41
CA LEU A 43 -10.36 19.93 22.93
C LEU A 43 -9.05 19.20 22.67
N ALA A 44 -8.08 19.84 22.00
CA ALA A 44 -6.76 19.27 21.77
C ALA A 44 -6.07 18.91 23.09
N SER A 45 -6.10 19.81 24.07
CA SER A 45 -5.54 19.57 25.41
C SER A 45 -6.27 18.44 26.14
N TYR A 46 -7.59 18.38 26.02
CA TYR A 46 -8.37 17.30 26.63
C TYR A 46 -8.02 15.94 26.01
N ILE A 47 -7.96 15.85 24.67
CA ILE A 47 -7.59 14.63 23.96
C ILE A 47 -6.17 14.21 24.35
N GLU A 48 -5.20 15.15 24.31
CA GLU A 48 -3.82 14.88 24.73
C GLU A 48 -3.76 14.33 26.17
N SER A 49 -4.55 14.88 27.09
CA SER A 49 -4.61 14.39 28.48
C SER A 49 -5.18 12.98 28.62
N LYS A 50 -5.96 12.52 27.62
CA LYS A 50 -6.58 11.18 27.60
C LYS A 50 -5.76 10.18 26.81
N ILE A 51 -4.81 10.63 25.99
CA ILE A 51 -3.87 9.76 25.32
C ILE A 51 -2.99 9.14 26.42
N ARG A 52 -3.05 7.82 26.55
CA ARG A 52 -2.23 7.11 27.52
C ARG A 52 -0.76 7.34 27.16
N LYS A 53 -0.04 7.99 28.05
CA LYS A 53 1.44 8.04 28.02
C LYS A 53 2.02 6.71 28.56
N GLU A 54 1.49 5.59 28.13
CA GLU A 54 2.20 4.35 28.28
C GLU A 54 3.43 4.48 27.37
N GLU A 55 4.60 4.20 27.93
CA GLU A 55 5.81 4.08 27.11
C GLU A 55 5.44 3.26 25.89
N PHE A 56 5.58 3.88 24.72
CA PHE A 56 5.43 3.21 23.45
C PHE A 56 6.46 2.08 23.43
N LYS A 57 6.06 0.92 23.94
CA LYS A 57 6.73 -0.31 23.53
C LYS A 57 6.32 -0.45 22.07
N PRO A 58 7.27 -0.32 21.12
CA PRO A 58 6.98 -0.67 19.74
C PRO A 58 6.31 -2.03 19.84
N ALA A 59 5.06 -2.09 19.44
CA ALA A 59 4.31 -3.32 19.55
C ALA A 59 5.12 -4.38 18.82
N GLU A 60 5.10 -5.62 19.31
CA GLU A 60 5.68 -6.81 18.67
C GLU A 60 5.13 -7.06 17.24
N TYR A 61 4.69 -6.01 16.56
CA TYR A 61 4.15 -6.01 15.20
C TYR A 61 5.22 -5.82 14.13
N GLU A 62 6.43 -5.44 14.50
CA GLU A 62 7.55 -5.41 13.57
C GLU A 62 8.17 -6.80 13.49
N ILE A 63 7.82 -7.51 12.43
CA ILE A 63 8.42 -8.79 12.09
C ILE A 63 9.59 -8.54 11.14
N ASP A 64 10.70 -9.18 11.41
CA ASP A 64 11.80 -9.26 10.46
C ASP A 64 11.44 -10.22 9.34
N LEU A 65 11.15 -9.66 8.17
CA LEU A 65 10.86 -10.44 6.97
C LEU A 65 12.16 -10.91 6.30
N ALA A 66 12.21 -12.18 5.94
CA ALA A 66 13.34 -12.78 5.26
C ALA A 66 13.07 -12.98 3.77
N THR A 67 14.10 -12.76 2.95
CA THR A 67 14.15 -13.16 1.55
C THR A 67 15.10 -14.35 1.42
N TYR A 68 14.71 -15.37 0.68
CA TYR A 68 15.47 -16.60 0.50
C TYR A 68 16.17 -16.59 -0.87
N GLN A 69 17.46 -16.87 -0.86
CA GLN A 69 18.25 -17.01 -2.09
C GLN A 69 17.88 -18.29 -2.83
N ILE A 70 17.76 -18.20 -4.13
CA ILE A 70 17.51 -19.34 -5.02
C ILE A 70 18.41 -19.26 -6.26
N ASP A 71 18.79 -20.40 -6.77
CA ASP A 71 19.65 -20.49 -7.97
C ASP A 71 18.85 -20.66 -9.28
N GLN A 72 17.53 -20.87 -9.16
CA GLN A 72 16.64 -21.08 -10.29
C GLN A 72 15.98 -19.78 -10.77
N GLU A 73 15.46 -19.79 -11.99
CA GLU A 73 14.65 -18.72 -12.54
C GLU A 73 13.41 -18.44 -11.68
N ILE A 74 13.08 -17.19 -11.52
CA ILE A 74 11.88 -16.75 -10.78
C ILE A 74 10.69 -16.74 -11.73
N ASP A 75 9.78 -17.70 -11.53
CA ASP A 75 8.52 -17.77 -12.25
C ASP A 75 7.46 -16.90 -11.59
N MET A 76 6.73 -16.14 -12.40
CA MET A 76 5.67 -15.24 -11.95
C MET A 76 4.35 -15.95 -11.62
N GLU A 77 4.26 -17.27 -11.83
CA GLU A 77 3.05 -18.02 -11.47
C GLU A 77 2.88 -18.13 -9.96
N PRO A 78 1.79 -17.59 -9.37
CA PRO A 78 1.57 -17.64 -7.94
C PRO A 78 1.45 -19.07 -7.38
N ASP A 79 1.05 -20.04 -8.21
CA ASP A 79 0.92 -21.46 -7.87
C ASP A 79 2.19 -22.27 -8.18
N ASN A 80 3.28 -21.63 -8.59
CA ASN A 80 4.53 -22.33 -8.90
C ASN A 80 5.02 -23.16 -7.69
N PRO A 81 5.49 -24.41 -7.91
CA PRO A 81 6.02 -25.27 -6.86
C PRO A 81 7.16 -24.68 -6.04
N LEU A 82 7.91 -23.71 -6.60
CA LEU A 82 8.94 -22.95 -5.90
C LEU A 82 8.44 -22.46 -4.52
N TRP A 83 7.25 -21.87 -4.48
CA TRP A 83 6.69 -21.25 -3.29
C TRP A 83 6.39 -22.25 -2.14
N LYS A 84 6.27 -23.55 -2.46
CA LYS A 84 6.07 -24.60 -1.43
C LYS A 84 7.26 -24.78 -0.51
N ASN A 85 8.45 -24.45 -1.01
CA ASN A 85 9.72 -24.61 -0.28
C ASN A 85 10.16 -23.32 0.43
N VAL A 86 9.46 -22.21 0.20
CA VAL A 86 9.76 -20.92 0.83
C VAL A 86 8.93 -20.78 2.11
N PRO A 87 9.55 -20.55 3.27
CA PRO A 87 8.81 -20.37 4.52
C PRO A 87 7.80 -19.23 4.44
N VAL A 88 6.59 -19.49 4.92
CA VAL A 88 5.53 -18.49 5.01
C VAL A 88 5.71 -17.64 6.26
N GLN A 89 5.71 -16.35 6.08
CA GLN A 89 5.73 -15.36 7.14
C GLN A 89 4.38 -14.67 7.20
N LYS A 90 3.78 -14.55 8.39
CA LYS A 90 2.45 -14.00 8.57
C LYS A 90 2.54 -12.57 9.06
N ILE A 91 1.85 -11.67 8.41
CA ILE A 91 1.81 -10.25 8.73
C ILE A 91 0.39 -9.89 9.13
N HIS A 92 0.23 -9.33 10.32
CA HIS A 92 -1.06 -8.86 10.80
C HIS A 92 -1.50 -7.59 10.09
N THR A 93 -2.79 -7.54 9.80
CA THR A 93 -3.44 -6.38 9.20
C THR A 93 -4.58 -5.89 10.08
N ILE A 94 -4.80 -4.60 10.06
CA ILE A 94 -5.86 -3.93 10.81
C ILE A 94 -6.75 -3.11 9.87
N PRO A 95 -8.06 -3.12 10.05
CA PRO A 95 -8.95 -2.31 9.23
C PRO A 95 -8.86 -0.84 9.64
N LEU A 96 -8.75 0.07 8.65
CA LEU A 96 -8.81 1.52 8.90
C LEU A 96 -10.20 2.01 9.28
N ASN A 97 -11.23 1.23 8.95
CA ASN A 97 -12.62 1.50 9.28
C ASN A 97 -13.20 0.27 9.98
N ALA A 98 -13.98 0.48 11.03
CA ALA A 98 -14.64 -0.61 11.72
C ALA A 98 -15.50 -1.42 10.73
N ARG A 99 -15.28 -2.72 10.68
CA ARG A 99 -16.03 -3.67 9.85
C ARG A 99 -16.05 -5.06 10.50
N ARG A 100 -17.02 -5.86 10.09
CA ARG A 100 -17.05 -7.29 10.45
C ARG A 100 -16.11 -8.06 9.53
N ASP A 101 -15.51 -9.11 10.05
CA ASP A 101 -14.69 -10.07 9.30
C ASP A 101 -13.63 -9.40 8.40
N PRO A 102 -12.75 -8.53 8.95
CA PRO A 102 -11.68 -7.94 8.18
C PRO A 102 -10.66 -9.02 7.80
N ILE A 103 -9.94 -8.81 6.69
CA ILE A 103 -8.72 -9.55 6.42
C ILE A 103 -7.74 -9.20 7.54
N ASP A 104 -7.43 -10.14 8.41
CA ASP A 104 -6.63 -9.93 9.63
C ASP A 104 -5.15 -10.26 9.45
N GLN A 105 -4.82 -10.95 8.35
CA GLN A 105 -3.44 -11.31 8.03
C GLN A 105 -3.20 -11.47 6.53
N VAL A 106 -1.98 -11.19 6.11
CA VAL A 106 -1.44 -11.56 4.82
C VAL A 106 -0.24 -12.49 5.00
N GLN A 107 -0.17 -13.54 4.20
CA GLN A 107 0.99 -14.42 4.13
C GLN A 107 1.99 -13.82 3.16
N PHE A 108 3.23 -13.77 3.56
CA PHE A 108 4.35 -13.21 2.82
C PHE A 108 5.42 -14.28 2.59
N GLN A 109 5.89 -14.36 1.36
CA GLN A 109 7.06 -15.15 0.97
C GLN A 109 7.91 -14.31 0.04
N SER A 110 9.23 -14.43 0.12
CA SER A 110 10.14 -13.69 -0.74
C SER A 110 11.35 -14.53 -1.13
N VAL A 111 11.70 -14.43 -2.41
CA VAL A 111 12.88 -15.06 -3.00
C VAL A 111 13.66 -14.05 -3.83
N ALA A 112 14.96 -14.28 -3.94
CA ALA A 112 15.83 -13.49 -4.81
C ALA A 112 16.88 -14.38 -5.48
N ASN A 113 17.31 -13.96 -6.66
CA ASN A 113 18.47 -14.50 -7.38
C ASN A 113 19.26 -13.33 -8.01
N GLU A 114 20.18 -13.62 -8.92
CA GLU A 114 20.98 -12.60 -9.62
C GLU A 114 20.13 -11.68 -10.52
N GLU A 115 18.98 -12.16 -11.02
CA GLU A 115 18.11 -11.41 -11.92
C GLU A 115 17.21 -10.41 -11.17
N GLY A 116 16.69 -10.81 -9.98
CA GLY A 116 15.73 -9.98 -9.29
C GLY A 116 15.25 -10.52 -7.95
N ILE A 117 14.21 -9.87 -7.46
CA ILE A 117 13.50 -10.24 -6.24
C ILE A 117 12.03 -10.42 -6.54
N ALA A 118 11.44 -11.47 -5.97
CA ALA A 118 10.01 -11.70 -6.03
C ALA A 118 9.39 -11.81 -4.64
N PHE A 119 8.17 -11.30 -4.55
CA PHE A 119 7.33 -11.34 -3.36
C PHE A 119 6.02 -12.01 -3.69
N ARG A 120 5.65 -13.03 -2.93
CA ARG A 120 4.33 -13.66 -3.02
C ARG A 120 3.51 -13.30 -1.79
N LEU A 121 2.31 -12.75 -2.04
CA LEU A 121 1.35 -12.35 -1.02
C LEU A 121 0.09 -13.19 -1.16
N VAL A 122 -0.40 -13.75 -0.05
CA VAL A 122 -1.62 -14.57 -0.04
C VAL A 122 -2.54 -14.11 1.08
N TRP A 123 -3.81 -13.90 0.77
CA TRP A 123 -4.84 -13.58 1.76
C TRP A 123 -6.14 -14.32 1.48
N GLU A 124 -6.91 -14.52 2.54
CA GLU A 124 -8.25 -15.12 2.48
C GLU A 124 -9.22 -14.14 1.85
N ASP A 125 -9.94 -14.60 0.85
CA ASP A 125 -10.99 -13.83 0.19
C ASP A 125 -12.03 -14.78 -0.41
N SER A 126 -13.22 -14.76 0.15
CA SER A 126 -14.28 -15.67 -0.25
C SER A 126 -14.91 -15.35 -1.61
N ASN A 127 -14.64 -14.15 -2.16
CA ASN A 127 -15.24 -13.68 -3.40
C ASN A 127 -14.24 -12.87 -4.23
N PRO A 128 -13.89 -13.29 -5.46
CA PRO A 128 -12.97 -12.55 -6.29
C PRO A 128 -13.68 -11.36 -6.96
N ASP A 129 -13.57 -10.18 -6.37
CA ASP A 129 -14.13 -8.95 -6.92
C ASP A 129 -13.19 -8.37 -7.99
N ARG A 130 -13.44 -8.75 -9.25
CA ARG A 130 -12.55 -8.51 -10.39
C ARG A 130 -13.01 -7.41 -11.35
N THR A 131 -14.18 -6.84 -11.13
CA THR A 131 -14.77 -5.86 -12.07
C THR A 131 -14.88 -4.48 -11.43
N ALA A 132 -14.69 -3.45 -12.23
CA ALA A 132 -14.89 -2.05 -11.84
C ALA A 132 -15.53 -1.26 -12.99
N SER A 133 -16.60 -1.81 -13.56
CA SER A 133 -17.30 -1.21 -14.73
C SER A 133 -18.22 -0.08 -14.31
N ARG A 134 -18.68 -0.04 -13.08
CA ARG A 134 -19.62 0.97 -12.56
C ARG A 134 -19.07 1.60 -11.27
N HIS A 135 -19.55 2.79 -10.92
CA HIS A 135 -19.13 3.47 -9.70
C HIS A 135 -19.38 2.70 -8.40
N GLN A 136 -20.36 1.80 -8.39
CA GLN A 136 -20.68 0.92 -7.27
C GLN A 136 -19.91 -0.41 -7.29
N ASP A 137 -19.10 -0.67 -8.28
CA ASP A 137 -18.24 -1.83 -8.34
C ASP A 137 -16.97 -1.54 -7.54
N PHE A 138 -16.62 -2.46 -6.67
CA PHE A 138 -15.43 -2.41 -5.85
C PHE A 138 -14.59 -3.62 -6.21
N LYS A 139 -13.29 -3.48 -6.20
CA LYS A 139 -12.37 -4.50 -6.67
C LYS A 139 -11.34 -4.83 -5.63
N ASP A 140 -10.86 -6.06 -5.69
CA ASP A 140 -9.75 -6.50 -4.88
C ASP A 140 -8.45 -5.88 -5.38
N ALA A 141 -7.61 -5.50 -4.44
CA ALA A 141 -6.29 -4.98 -4.72
C ALA A 141 -5.36 -5.19 -3.53
N ILE A 142 -4.07 -5.27 -3.80
CA ILE A 142 -3.04 -5.29 -2.78
C ILE A 142 -1.90 -4.35 -3.14
N VAL A 143 -1.32 -3.75 -2.11
CA VAL A 143 -0.18 -2.85 -2.21
C VAL A 143 0.96 -3.35 -1.34
N MET A 144 2.17 -3.23 -1.86
CA MET A 144 3.42 -3.17 -1.11
C MET A 144 3.89 -1.71 -1.09
N ASP A 145 4.09 -1.15 0.08
CA ASP A 145 4.51 0.23 0.30
C ASP A 145 5.90 0.23 0.94
N PHE A 146 6.88 0.84 0.28
CA PHE A 146 8.28 0.85 0.70
C PHE A 146 8.71 2.25 1.10
N ALA A 147 9.30 2.40 2.29
CA ALA A 147 9.92 3.64 2.70
C ALA A 147 11.19 3.92 1.89
N LEU A 148 11.24 5.08 1.25
CA LEU A 148 12.46 5.56 0.59
C LEU A 148 13.33 6.30 1.60
N GLY A 149 14.60 5.92 1.68
CA GLY A 149 15.54 6.54 2.59
C GLY A 149 16.50 5.54 3.23
N ASP A 150 17.33 6.04 4.12
CA ASP A 150 18.27 5.21 4.87
C ASP A 150 17.69 4.88 6.25
N LEU A 151 17.48 3.60 6.52
CA LEU A 151 16.89 3.12 7.77
C LEU A 151 17.72 3.47 9.00
N LEU A 152 19.04 3.58 8.85
CA LEU A 152 19.92 4.01 9.96
C LEU A 152 19.57 5.41 10.48
N LEU A 153 18.97 6.24 9.62
CA LEU A 153 18.43 7.55 10.02
C LEU A 153 17.02 7.45 10.60
N LEU A 154 16.36 6.31 10.41
CA LEU A 154 14.98 6.04 10.83
C LEU A 154 14.93 5.31 12.19
N GLU A 155 15.97 4.58 12.59
CA GLU A 155 16.02 3.72 13.79
C GLU A 155 15.92 4.46 15.14
N HIS A 156 15.92 5.77 15.16
CA HIS A 156 15.84 6.53 16.42
C HIS A 156 14.42 7.03 16.76
N GLY A 157 13.40 6.27 16.34
CA GLY A 157 12.01 6.46 16.73
C GLY A 157 11.46 7.84 16.35
N HIS A 158 10.55 7.90 15.40
CA HIS A 158 9.80 9.06 14.88
C HIS A 158 10.25 9.64 13.54
N ASN A 159 11.19 9.02 12.83
CA ASN A 159 11.62 9.52 11.53
C ASN A 159 11.13 8.68 10.34
N GLU A 160 10.35 7.65 10.58
CA GLU A 160 9.76 6.81 9.54
C GLU A 160 8.68 7.58 8.75
N PRO A 161 8.55 7.30 7.43
CA PRO A 161 7.39 7.75 6.69
C PRO A 161 6.10 7.22 7.34
N PHE A 162 5.01 7.92 7.18
CA PHE A 162 3.72 7.35 7.55
C PHE A 162 3.40 6.15 6.65
N PHE A 163 3.13 5.00 7.23
CA PHE A 163 2.92 3.72 6.54
C PHE A 163 1.71 3.66 5.60
N GLY A 164 0.94 4.70 5.53
CA GLY A 164 -0.21 4.78 4.64
C GLY A 164 0.08 5.40 3.29
N MET A 165 0.96 6.37 3.19
CA MET A 165 1.30 7.10 1.96
C MET A 165 2.49 8.04 2.16
N GLY A 166 3.36 7.77 3.11
CA GLY A 166 4.42 8.73 3.47
C GLY A 166 3.89 10.01 4.11
N ASN A 167 4.74 10.99 4.24
CA ASN A 167 4.44 12.33 4.70
C ASN A 167 5.49 13.30 4.15
N ARG A 168 5.26 14.60 4.27
CA ARG A 168 6.10 15.65 3.68
C ARG A 168 7.59 15.42 3.97
N GLY A 169 8.41 15.36 2.91
CA GLY A 169 9.83 15.08 2.97
C GLY A 169 10.21 13.61 3.17
N LYS A 170 9.22 12.71 3.24
CA LYS A 170 9.41 11.28 3.46
C LYS A 170 8.58 10.49 2.46
N VAL A 171 9.19 10.27 1.31
CA VAL A 171 8.57 9.63 0.15
C VAL A 171 8.50 8.13 0.34
N VAL A 172 7.44 7.53 -0.18
CA VAL A 172 7.28 6.08 -0.30
C VAL A 172 7.20 5.67 -1.77
N ASN A 173 7.66 4.44 -2.06
CA ASN A 173 7.47 3.77 -3.35
C ASN A 173 6.42 2.68 -3.19
N ILE A 174 5.38 2.72 -3.99
CA ILE A 174 4.18 1.89 -3.85
C ILE A 174 4.02 1.02 -5.08
N TRP A 175 3.88 -0.29 -4.88
CA TRP A 175 3.56 -1.27 -5.91
C TRP A 175 2.14 -1.74 -5.72
N GLN A 176 1.26 -1.39 -6.64
CA GLN A 176 -0.16 -1.71 -6.55
C GLN A 176 -0.55 -2.74 -7.61
N TRP A 177 -1.01 -3.91 -7.18
CA TRP A 177 -1.71 -4.87 -8.02
C TRP A 177 -3.22 -4.70 -7.88
N ARG A 178 -3.97 -4.90 -8.99
CA ARG A 178 -5.43 -4.78 -9.01
C ARG A 178 -6.07 -5.92 -9.78
N ALA A 179 -7.14 -6.49 -9.23
CA ALA A 179 -7.86 -7.61 -9.81
C ALA A 179 -8.59 -7.26 -11.13
N ASP A 180 -9.11 -6.05 -11.26
CA ASP A 180 -9.75 -5.58 -12.50
C ASP A 180 -8.72 -5.49 -13.65
N TRP A 181 -7.52 -5.01 -13.39
CA TRP A 181 -6.46 -4.95 -14.40
C TRP A 181 -5.95 -6.34 -14.78
N GLN A 182 -5.83 -7.25 -13.82
CA GLN A 182 -5.49 -8.64 -14.09
C GLN A 182 -6.52 -9.28 -15.04
N THR A 183 -7.80 -9.05 -14.77
CA THR A 183 -8.90 -9.56 -15.60
C THR A 183 -8.90 -8.96 -17.00
N GLU A 184 -8.67 -7.66 -17.15
CA GLU A 184 -8.54 -7.00 -18.45
C GLU A 184 -7.43 -7.63 -19.31
N ILE A 185 -6.29 -7.92 -18.69
CA ILE A 185 -5.15 -8.54 -19.37
C ILE A 185 -5.46 -10.01 -19.76
N GLU A 186 -6.04 -10.78 -18.85
CA GLU A 186 -6.37 -12.19 -19.07
C GLU A 186 -7.44 -12.39 -20.14
N THR A 187 -8.48 -11.59 -20.12
CA THR A 187 -9.61 -11.74 -21.04
C THR A 187 -9.37 -11.04 -22.37
N LYS A 188 -8.40 -10.13 -22.44
CA LYS A 188 -8.20 -9.20 -23.58
C LYS A 188 -9.48 -8.45 -23.95
N GLU A 189 -10.45 -8.42 -23.08
CA GLU A 189 -11.63 -7.59 -23.22
C GLU A 189 -11.22 -6.12 -23.13
N LYS A 190 -11.10 -5.52 -24.33
CA LYS A 190 -11.11 -4.07 -24.43
C LYS A 190 -12.46 -3.63 -23.91
N LEU A 191 -12.50 -3.07 -22.70
CA LEU A 191 -13.72 -2.40 -22.26
C LEU A 191 -14.18 -1.49 -23.39
N GLU A 192 -15.35 -1.78 -24.00
CA GLU A 192 -15.95 -0.96 -25.08
C GLU A 192 -16.03 0.52 -24.73
N TYR A 193 -15.93 0.84 -23.44
CA TYR A 193 -15.90 2.18 -22.89
C TYR A 193 -14.68 3.00 -23.33
N ALA A 194 -13.52 2.42 -23.44
CA ALA A 194 -12.31 3.13 -23.84
C ALA A 194 -12.26 3.39 -25.35
N THR A 195 -12.97 2.59 -26.14
CA THR A 195 -13.02 2.76 -27.60
C THR A 195 -14.07 3.75 -28.06
N LYS A 196 -15.03 4.17 -27.22
CA LYS A 196 -16.09 5.12 -27.56
C LYS A 196 -15.77 6.59 -27.28
N GLY A 197 -14.53 6.90 -26.89
CA GLY A 197 -14.10 8.30 -26.74
C GLY A 197 -14.81 9.10 -25.64
N LEU A 198 -15.49 8.42 -24.72
CA LEU A 198 -16.03 9.03 -23.51
C LEU A 198 -14.96 8.93 -22.42
N ASP A 199 -13.91 9.68 -22.59
CA ASP A 199 -12.94 9.95 -21.54
C ASP A 199 -13.59 10.90 -20.53
N LEU A 200 -14.28 10.29 -19.56
CA LEU A 200 -15.00 11.02 -18.52
C LEU A 200 -14.02 11.85 -17.67
N ASP A 201 -12.79 11.42 -17.55
CA ASP A 201 -11.78 12.11 -16.75
C ASP A 201 -11.26 13.35 -17.48
N THR A 202 -11.11 13.31 -18.78
CA THR A 202 -10.81 14.50 -19.59
C THR A 202 -11.96 15.52 -19.55
N MET A 203 -13.20 15.07 -19.49
CA MET A 203 -14.36 15.95 -19.36
C MET A 203 -14.52 16.59 -17.98
N ILE A 204 -14.11 15.89 -16.91
CA ILE A 204 -14.30 16.35 -15.53
C ILE A 204 -13.12 17.17 -15.02
N PHE A 205 -11.89 16.86 -15.44
CA PHE A 205 -10.67 17.44 -14.88
C PHE A 205 -9.90 18.39 -15.83
N GLY A 206 -10.44 18.73 -16.97
CA GLY A 206 -9.91 19.84 -17.79
C GLY A 206 -8.56 19.61 -18.47
N GLY A 207 -8.21 18.39 -18.79
CA GLY A 207 -7.33 18.10 -19.93
C GLY A 207 -5.81 18.24 -19.76
N GLU A 208 -5.25 18.51 -18.57
CA GLU A 208 -3.79 18.59 -18.40
C GLU A 208 -3.20 17.64 -17.35
N VAL A 209 -4.03 16.95 -16.62
CA VAL A 209 -3.55 15.84 -15.79
C VAL A 209 -3.70 14.60 -16.63
N ASN A 210 -2.60 14.00 -17.00
CA ASN A 210 -2.60 12.71 -17.67
C ASN A 210 -2.74 11.59 -16.61
N PRO A 211 -3.94 11.37 -16.03
CA PRO A 211 -4.24 10.13 -15.31
C PRO A 211 -4.33 8.96 -16.30
N VAL A 212 -4.19 9.24 -17.58
CA VAL A 212 -4.41 8.33 -18.71
C VAL A 212 -3.51 7.11 -18.63
N ASP A 213 -2.32 7.24 -18.06
CA ASP A 213 -1.46 6.08 -17.86
C ASP A 213 -2.00 5.16 -16.75
N ALA A 214 -2.76 5.71 -15.81
CA ALA A 214 -3.44 4.93 -14.77
C ALA A 214 -4.72 4.23 -15.27
N LEU A 215 -5.34 4.77 -16.32
CA LEU A 215 -6.54 4.23 -16.95
C LEU A 215 -6.27 3.62 -18.32
N ASN A 216 -5.01 3.36 -18.65
CA ASN A 216 -4.65 2.83 -19.95
C ASN A 216 -5.25 1.43 -20.17
N PRO A 217 -6.25 1.27 -21.07
CA PRO A 217 -6.86 -0.03 -21.38
C PRO A 217 -5.90 -1.00 -22.08
N PHE A 218 -4.70 -0.54 -22.42
CA PHE A 218 -3.64 -1.32 -23.05
C PHE A 218 -2.53 -1.65 -22.07
N ARG A 219 -2.86 -1.96 -20.82
CA ARG A 219 -1.89 -2.40 -19.84
C ARG A 219 -1.33 -3.76 -20.22
N ASP A 220 -0.03 -3.89 -20.08
CA ASP A 220 0.68 -5.14 -20.28
C ASP A 220 0.85 -5.90 -18.96
N VAL A 221 0.71 -5.22 -17.81
CA VAL A 221 0.86 -5.77 -16.46
C VAL A 221 -0.22 -5.25 -15.51
N PRO A 222 -0.70 -6.06 -14.56
CA PRO A 222 -1.74 -5.67 -13.60
C PRO A 222 -1.20 -4.91 -12.40
N VAL A 223 0.02 -4.40 -12.48
CA VAL A 223 0.71 -3.65 -11.44
C VAL A 223 0.99 -2.24 -11.89
N GLU A 224 0.90 -1.29 -10.98
CA GLU A 224 1.34 0.08 -11.16
C GLU A 224 2.32 0.47 -10.06
N GLU A 225 3.39 1.12 -10.46
CA GLU A 225 4.37 1.69 -9.56
C GLU A 225 4.09 3.17 -9.37
N LEU A 226 3.94 3.58 -8.10
CA LEU A 226 3.56 4.92 -7.71
C LEU A 226 4.52 5.45 -6.64
N ASN A 227 4.50 6.76 -6.45
CA ASN A 227 5.13 7.39 -5.29
C ASN A 227 4.13 8.28 -4.55
N ALA A 228 4.35 8.46 -3.25
CA ALA A 228 3.57 9.38 -2.44
C ALA A 228 4.44 10.04 -1.37
N GLU A 229 4.05 11.26 -0.99
CA GLU A 229 4.67 12.06 0.07
C GLU A 229 3.58 12.64 0.99
N GLY A 230 2.56 11.84 1.26
CA GLY A 230 1.40 12.18 2.06
C GLY A 230 0.07 11.99 1.31
N PHE A 231 -1.03 12.18 2.02
CA PHE A 231 -2.36 12.07 1.42
C PHE A 231 -2.57 13.10 0.31
N GLY A 232 -3.17 12.65 -0.81
CA GLY A 232 -3.43 13.50 -1.97
C GLY A 232 -2.23 13.72 -2.89
N THR A 233 -1.09 13.07 -2.62
CA THR A 233 0.13 13.19 -3.46
C THR A 233 0.45 11.92 -4.24
N LEU A 234 -0.44 10.92 -4.21
CA LEU A 234 -0.24 9.66 -4.93
C LEU A 234 -0.07 9.93 -6.42
N THR A 235 1.09 9.59 -6.95
CA THR A 235 1.47 9.90 -8.34
C THR A 235 2.03 8.65 -9.00
N PRO A 236 1.43 8.18 -10.12
CA PRO A 236 2.01 7.13 -10.93
C PRO A 236 3.37 7.53 -11.49
N GLN A 237 4.28 6.58 -11.52
CA GLN A 237 5.53 6.79 -12.25
C GLN A 237 5.26 6.81 -13.76
N PRO A 238 6.04 7.55 -14.56
CA PRO A 238 5.92 7.53 -16.01
C PRO A 238 6.00 6.10 -16.57
N LYS A 239 5.26 5.80 -17.63
CA LYS A 239 5.21 4.46 -18.27
C LYS A 239 6.61 3.86 -18.50
N THR A 240 7.58 4.70 -18.89
CA THR A 240 8.96 4.27 -19.14
C THR A 240 9.75 3.94 -17.85
N LYS A 241 9.16 4.16 -16.69
CA LYS A 241 9.75 3.88 -15.36
C LYS A 241 8.97 2.81 -14.58
N GLN A 242 7.87 2.34 -15.13
CA GLN A 242 7.14 1.20 -14.60
C GLN A 242 7.97 -0.07 -14.85
N ASN A 243 8.56 -0.64 -13.80
CA ASN A 243 9.50 -1.76 -13.91
C ASN A 243 9.13 -2.93 -13.00
N VAL A 244 7.99 -2.85 -12.34
CA VAL A 244 7.44 -3.92 -11.49
C VAL A 244 6.50 -4.79 -12.32
N LEU A 245 6.78 -6.07 -12.34
CA LEU A 245 5.88 -7.07 -12.90
C LEU A 245 5.01 -7.66 -11.80
N GLY A 246 3.85 -8.19 -12.15
CA GLY A 246 3.00 -8.88 -11.20
C GLY A 246 1.97 -9.78 -11.86
N LYS A 247 1.52 -10.75 -11.09
CA LYS A 247 0.46 -11.68 -11.48
C LYS A 247 -0.33 -12.11 -10.25
N GLY A 248 -1.67 -12.09 -10.36
CA GLY A 248 -2.57 -12.55 -9.32
C GLY A 248 -3.44 -13.70 -9.80
N VAL A 249 -3.67 -14.68 -8.92
CA VAL A 249 -4.58 -15.81 -9.14
C VAL A 249 -5.46 -15.96 -7.92
N TRP A 250 -6.78 -16.04 -8.13
CA TRP A 250 -7.72 -16.42 -7.09
C TRP A 250 -8.07 -17.89 -7.24
N LYS A 251 -7.93 -18.63 -6.14
CA LYS A 251 -8.22 -20.05 -6.07
C LYS A 251 -8.58 -20.46 -4.65
N ASP A 252 -9.59 -21.31 -4.52
CA ASP A 252 -9.98 -21.92 -3.26
C ASP A 252 -10.21 -20.91 -2.12
N GLY A 253 -10.86 -19.77 -2.42
CA GLY A 253 -11.17 -18.74 -1.44
C GLY A 253 -9.99 -17.87 -1.04
N LYS A 254 -8.95 -17.76 -1.87
CA LYS A 254 -7.75 -16.97 -1.60
C LYS A 254 -7.24 -16.28 -2.86
N TRP A 255 -6.75 -15.09 -2.69
CA TRP A 255 -5.86 -14.46 -3.65
C TRP A 255 -4.41 -14.86 -3.36
N SER A 256 -3.68 -15.10 -4.43
CA SER A 256 -2.22 -15.20 -4.42
C SER A 256 -1.66 -14.27 -5.47
N VAL A 257 -0.83 -13.31 -5.06
CA VAL A 257 -0.25 -12.30 -5.95
C VAL A 257 1.27 -12.36 -5.86
N VAL A 258 1.93 -12.43 -6.99
CA VAL A 258 3.39 -12.33 -7.10
C VAL A 258 3.75 -10.98 -7.69
N PHE A 259 4.70 -10.29 -7.07
CA PHE A 259 5.40 -9.14 -7.60
C PHE A 259 6.84 -9.51 -7.90
N PHE A 260 7.38 -8.98 -8.99
CA PHE A 260 8.78 -9.16 -9.35
C PHE A 260 9.39 -7.87 -9.86
N ARG A 261 10.63 -7.63 -9.50
CA ARG A 261 11.46 -6.57 -10.08
C ARG A 261 12.94 -6.97 -10.03
N THR A 262 13.72 -6.45 -10.97
CA THR A 262 15.18 -6.54 -10.93
C THR A 262 15.72 -5.85 -9.67
N LEU A 263 16.84 -6.35 -9.14
CA LEU A 263 17.40 -5.85 -7.86
C LEU A 263 17.79 -4.39 -7.92
N ASP A 264 18.37 -3.95 -9.04
CA ASP A 264 18.79 -2.57 -9.23
C ASP A 264 17.81 -1.81 -10.14
N SER A 265 17.53 -0.58 -9.75
CA SER A 265 16.82 0.39 -10.55
C SER A 265 17.62 1.70 -10.55
N LEU A 266 17.80 2.29 -11.73
CA LEU A 266 18.46 3.59 -11.88
C LEU A 266 17.55 4.74 -11.48
N ASN A 267 16.26 4.50 -11.23
CA ASN A 267 15.33 5.54 -10.83
C ASN A 267 15.51 5.87 -9.34
N LYS A 268 15.66 7.13 -9.01
CA LYS A 268 15.82 7.60 -7.62
C LYS A 268 14.56 7.46 -6.77
N TRP A 269 13.41 7.28 -7.41
CA TRP A 269 12.11 7.14 -6.77
C TRP A 269 11.71 5.68 -6.51
N ASP A 270 12.59 4.73 -6.87
CA ASP A 270 12.39 3.31 -6.62
C ASP A 270 13.12 2.86 -5.38
N ILE A 271 12.51 1.91 -4.68
CA ILE A 271 13.21 1.21 -3.61
C ILE A 271 14.44 0.47 -4.17
N LYS A 272 15.53 0.48 -3.43
CA LYS A 272 16.78 -0.21 -3.76
C LYS A 272 16.91 -1.43 -2.86
N PHE A 273 16.95 -2.61 -3.45
CA PHE A 273 17.12 -3.86 -2.69
C PHE A 273 18.59 -4.20 -2.42
N ILE A 274 19.49 -3.73 -3.26
CA ILE A 274 20.95 -3.87 -3.03
C ILE A 274 21.40 -2.80 -2.05
N LYS A 275 21.19 -3.05 -0.78
CA LYS A 275 21.65 -2.20 0.33
C LYS A 275 22.07 -3.06 1.51
N LYS A 276 22.98 -2.53 2.33
CA LYS A 276 23.38 -3.20 3.57
C LYS A 276 22.32 -3.11 4.68
N ASN A 277 21.37 -2.21 4.54
CA ASN A 277 20.38 -1.90 5.57
C ASN A 277 19.05 -2.57 5.28
N PRO A 278 18.29 -2.96 6.31
CA PRO A 278 16.91 -3.42 6.15
C PRO A 278 16.05 -2.36 5.47
N ILE A 279 14.98 -2.81 4.84
CA ILE A 279 14.00 -1.97 4.14
C ILE A 279 12.69 -2.03 4.92
N LEU A 280 12.06 -0.88 5.16
CA LEU A 280 10.70 -0.86 5.69
C LEU A 280 9.70 -1.11 4.57
N VAL A 281 8.81 -2.09 4.79
CA VAL A 281 7.71 -2.42 3.89
C VAL A 281 6.40 -2.53 4.68
N ALA A 282 5.33 -1.96 4.15
CA ALA A 282 3.98 -2.11 4.68
C ALA A 282 3.04 -2.63 3.59
N PHE A 283 1.88 -3.13 4.00
CA PHE A 283 0.92 -3.76 3.11
C PHE A 283 -0.45 -3.11 3.27
N ALA A 284 -1.18 -3.02 2.16
CA ALA A 284 -2.56 -2.57 2.20
C ALA A 284 -3.42 -3.44 1.26
N ILE A 285 -4.60 -3.87 1.73
CA ILE A 285 -5.51 -4.71 0.96
C ILE A 285 -6.88 -4.03 0.90
N TRP A 286 -7.46 -4.00 -0.28
CA TRP A 286 -8.84 -3.62 -0.53
C TRP A 286 -9.64 -4.86 -0.88
N ASP A 287 -10.76 -5.03 -0.23
CA ASP A 287 -11.71 -6.12 -0.40
C ASP A 287 -12.99 -5.55 -1.03
N GLY A 288 -13.26 -5.93 -2.26
CA GLY A 288 -14.40 -5.46 -3.03
C GLY A 288 -15.72 -5.80 -2.37
N LYS A 289 -15.85 -6.97 -1.75
CA LYS A 289 -17.02 -7.40 -0.98
C LYS A 289 -17.35 -6.44 0.17
N HIS A 290 -16.34 -5.86 0.81
CA HIS A 290 -16.50 -4.86 1.87
C HIS A 290 -16.61 -3.43 1.35
N GLN A 291 -16.73 -3.25 0.03
CA GLN A 291 -16.82 -1.95 -0.62
C GLN A 291 -15.60 -1.07 -0.32
N ASP A 292 -14.44 -1.67 -0.30
CA ASP A 292 -13.19 -0.95 -0.03
C ASP A 292 -12.79 -0.07 -1.21
N ARG A 293 -12.45 1.16 -0.89
CA ARG A 293 -11.96 2.18 -1.82
C ARG A 293 -11.18 3.24 -1.06
N ASN A 294 -10.12 3.78 -1.65
CA ASN A 294 -9.33 4.87 -1.08
C ASN A 294 -8.83 4.55 0.34
N GLY A 295 -9.34 5.28 1.35
CA GLY A 295 -9.01 5.08 2.75
C GLY A 295 -9.71 3.90 3.43
N ARG A 296 -10.73 3.29 2.81
CA ARG A 296 -11.34 2.05 3.34
C ARG A 296 -10.52 0.87 2.84
N LYS A 297 -9.77 0.28 3.73
CA LYS A 297 -8.86 -0.83 3.47
C LYS A 297 -8.36 -1.44 4.77
N VAL A 298 -7.74 -2.59 4.72
CA VAL A 298 -6.89 -3.08 5.81
C VAL A 298 -5.44 -2.72 5.50
N ILE A 299 -4.65 -2.51 6.55
CA ILE A 299 -3.22 -2.16 6.44
C ILE A 299 -2.40 -2.91 7.47
N SER A 300 -1.13 -3.12 7.19
CA SER A 300 -0.15 -3.50 8.19
C SER A 300 0.57 -2.28 8.76
N MET A 301 1.26 -2.47 9.89
CA MET A 301 2.35 -1.57 10.30
C MET A 301 3.58 -1.83 9.42
N TRP A 302 4.62 -0.99 9.56
CA TRP A 302 5.92 -1.24 8.93
C TRP A 302 6.49 -2.58 9.40
N GLN A 303 7.02 -3.34 8.46
CA GLN A 303 7.81 -4.55 8.68
C GLN A 303 9.24 -4.28 8.20
N ARG A 304 10.22 -4.97 8.76
CA ARG A 304 11.60 -4.87 8.31
C ARG A 304 11.94 -6.03 7.37
N LEU A 305 12.10 -5.74 6.10
CA LEU A 305 12.66 -6.68 5.14
C LEU A 305 14.19 -6.68 5.31
N LYS A 306 14.75 -7.81 5.72
CA LYS A 306 16.20 -7.97 5.89
C LYS A 306 16.95 -7.67 4.60
N ALA A 307 18.11 -7.06 4.73
CA ALA A 307 19.00 -6.83 3.59
C ALA A 307 19.30 -8.15 2.87
N LEU A 308 19.39 -8.08 1.55
CA LEU A 308 19.85 -9.20 0.74
C LEU A 308 21.36 -9.36 0.95
N GLU A 309 21.77 -10.50 1.45
CA GLU A 309 23.17 -10.92 1.40
C GLU A 309 23.37 -11.58 0.03
N LEU A 310 23.86 -10.80 -0.94
CA LEU A 310 24.30 -11.36 -2.23
C LEU A 310 25.64 -12.04 -1.99
N PRO A 311 25.88 -13.20 -2.65
CA PRO A 311 27.14 -13.96 -2.52
C PRO A 311 28.36 -13.18 -3.01
#